data_082382e5691519030f3f95947007382e
#
_entry.id   082382e5691519030f3f95947007382e
#
_cell.length_a   1.000
_cell.length_b   1.000
_cell.length_c   1.000
_cell.angle_alpha   90.00
_cell.angle_beta   90.00
_cell.angle_gamma   90.00
#
_symmetry.space_group_name_H-M   'P 1'
#
loop_
_entity.id
_entity.type
_entity.pdbx_description
1 polymer ?
#
loop_
_entity_poly.entity_id
_entity_poly.type
_entity_poly.pdbx_seq_one_letter_code
_entity_poly.pdbx_strand_id
1 'polypeptide(L)'
;GPLLPLARVGGVLLITWVVFHIGLSVGGRLAAALDRHDDMPSWAGILAGPLVAILLASLAPTGRDIGSAMTIAAVQGGGRQGTSALEVPSRLVTEAHLAATASIPADGGVDVVLWPENTIDVNGVAFVDSAQADAVAMEAGRLGVPMLVGVTEDVSTARDLELAANDGRGFVNAHYVVTGEGAADGAYVKVRRVPYGEYVPLRDLLESLGAPVGQIPRDAVAGAGPAVLDLPDGERLAVAISWEVFFADRVRDGVTAGGSVLVNPTNGASYTWTVLQTQQVASSRLRAMETGRWVVQAAPTGLTAVIDDRGRVLERTDVSERRVIVHEVRLREGHTWYTRIGDRVIVALLGLAFALAALSARVRSRA
;
A
#
# COMPACT_ATOMS: atom_id res chain seq x y z
N GLY A 1 -8.77 -7.22 14.06
CA GLY A 1 -9.44 -6.98 15.34
C GLY A 1 -10.91 -6.64 15.14
N PRO A 2 -11.74 -6.56 16.19
CA PRO A 2 -13.19 -6.40 16.07
C PRO A 2 -13.62 -5.04 15.47
N LEU A 3 -12.77 -4.04 15.50
CA LEU A 3 -13.05 -2.71 14.95
C LEU A 3 -12.69 -2.59 13.46
N LEU A 4 -12.01 -3.56 12.88
CA LEU A 4 -11.57 -3.50 11.48
C LEU A 4 -12.72 -3.26 10.47
N PRO A 5 -13.94 -3.85 10.64
CA PRO A 5 -15.06 -3.59 9.73
C PRO A 5 -15.51 -2.11 9.66
N LEU A 6 -15.21 -1.29 10.68
CA LEU A 6 -15.47 0.16 10.66
C LEU A 6 -14.75 0.86 9.51
N ALA A 7 -13.65 0.28 9.02
CA ALA A 7 -12.90 0.79 7.90
C ALA A 7 -13.73 0.93 6.62
N ARG A 8 -14.76 0.10 6.41
CA ARG A 8 -15.68 0.17 5.25
C ARG A 8 -16.56 1.43 5.26
N VAL A 9 -16.74 2.03 6.42
CA VAL A 9 -17.62 3.21 6.61
C VAL A 9 -16.82 4.49 6.65
N GLY A 10 -15.73 4.52 7.42
CA GLY A 10 -14.99 5.75 7.69
C GLY A 10 -13.48 5.58 7.78
N GLY A 11 -12.93 4.50 7.21
CA GLY A 11 -11.50 4.28 7.18
C GLY A 11 -10.88 4.23 8.57
N VAL A 12 -9.59 4.55 8.62
CA VAL A 12 -8.83 4.63 9.87
C VAL A 12 -9.37 5.72 10.81
N LEU A 13 -9.90 6.81 10.27
CA LEU A 13 -10.41 7.93 11.08
C LEU A 13 -11.59 7.52 11.95
N LEU A 14 -12.51 6.71 11.43
CA LEU A 14 -13.63 6.21 12.23
C LEU A 14 -13.18 5.22 13.32
N ILE A 15 -12.23 4.36 13.00
CA ILE A 15 -11.62 3.45 14.00
C ILE A 15 -10.96 4.27 15.11
N THR A 16 -10.16 5.27 14.75
CA THR A 16 -9.49 6.16 15.68
C THR A 16 -10.50 6.89 16.56
N TRP A 17 -11.56 7.46 15.95
CA TRP A 17 -12.60 8.13 16.70
C TRP A 17 -13.27 7.19 17.73
N VAL A 18 -13.63 5.97 17.35
CA VAL A 18 -14.26 5.00 18.28
C VAL A 18 -13.34 4.69 19.46
N VAL A 19 -12.03 4.46 19.19
CA VAL A 19 -11.05 4.16 20.24
C VAL A 19 -10.90 5.33 21.21
N PHE A 20 -10.71 6.54 20.69
CA PHE A 20 -10.57 7.74 21.53
C PHE A 20 -11.87 8.08 22.27
N HIS A 21 -13.02 7.98 21.61
CA HIS A 21 -14.32 8.23 22.23
C HIS A 21 -14.55 7.32 23.43
N ILE A 22 -14.33 6.02 23.29
CA ILE A 22 -14.45 5.06 24.40
C ILE A 22 -13.43 5.39 25.49
N GLY A 23 -12.16 5.56 25.13
CA GLY A 23 -11.08 5.81 26.09
C GLY A 23 -11.31 7.07 26.92
N LEU A 24 -11.61 8.20 26.27
CA LEU A 24 -11.87 9.48 26.94
C LEU A 24 -13.15 9.42 27.79
N SER A 25 -14.22 8.78 27.30
CA SER A 25 -15.47 8.68 28.03
C SER A 25 -15.33 7.79 29.28
N VAL A 26 -14.65 6.66 29.17
CA VAL A 26 -14.38 5.78 30.31
C VAL A 26 -13.44 6.48 31.30
N GLY A 27 -12.38 7.14 30.83
CA GLY A 27 -11.47 7.90 31.67
C GLY A 27 -12.16 9.05 32.41
N GLY A 28 -13.00 9.82 31.71
CA GLY A 28 -13.78 10.89 32.32
C GLY A 28 -14.77 10.38 33.40
N ARG A 29 -15.41 9.23 33.14
CA ARG A 29 -16.28 8.59 34.11
C ARG A 29 -15.53 8.11 35.37
N LEU A 30 -14.33 7.55 35.16
CA LEU A 30 -13.48 7.12 36.27
C LEU A 30 -13.03 8.31 37.13
N ALA A 31 -12.58 9.39 36.47
CA ALA A 31 -12.20 10.63 37.16
C ALA A 31 -13.37 11.22 37.97
N ALA A 32 -14.57 11.34 37.36
CA ALA A 32 -15.76 11.82 38.07
C ALA A 32 -16.13 10.94 39.28
N ALA A 33 -15.97 9.62 39.17
CA ALA A 33 -16.20 8.70 40.29
C ALA A 33 -15.19 8.88 41.43
N LEU A 34 -13.92 9.14 41.11
CA LEU A 34 -12.86 9.43 42.09
C LEU A 34 -13.07 10.77 42.80
N ASP A 35 -13.50 11.80 42.05
CA ASP A 35 -13.76 13.14 42.57
C ASP A 35 -15.14 13.28 43.21
N ARG A 36 -15.95 12.20 43.27
CA ARG A 36 -17.30 12.15 43.79
C ARG A 36 -18.24 13.20 43.16
N HIS A 37 -18.08 13.44 41.85
CA HIS A 37 -18.97 14.30 41.08
C HIS A 37 -20.22 13.50 40.65
N ASP A 38 -21.39 14.11 40.80
CA ASP A 38 -22.68 13.50 40.43
C ASP A 38 -22.94 13.50 38.91
N ASP A 39 -22.27 14.37 38.15
CA ASP A 39 -22.46 14.54 36.70
C ASP A 39 -21.60 13.53 35.91
N MET A 40 -21.85 12.23 36.10
CA MET A 40 -21.16 11.20 35.32
C MET A 40 -21.84 10.96 33.96
N PRO A 41 -21.07 10.88 32.85
CA PRO A 41 -21.63 10.47 31.56
C PRO A 41 -22.35 9.12 31.67
N SER A 42 -23.55 9.02 31.12
CA SER A 42 -24.30 7.76 31.11
C SER A 42 -23.59 6.72 30.21
N TRP A 43 -23.64 5.44 30.58
CA TRP A 43 -23.12 4.36 29.73
C TRP A 43 -23.81 4.32 28.36
N ALA A 44 -25.11 4.67 28.29
CA ALA A 44 -25.82 4.79 27.03
C ALA A 44 -25.20 5.87 26.12
N GLY A 45 -24.86 7.04 26.67
CA GLY A 45 -24.18 8.10 25.90
C GLY A 45 -22.79 7.70 25.42
N ILE A 46 -22.02 6.98 26.25
CA ILE A 46 -20.68 6.48 25.89
C ILE A 46 -20.74 5.46 24.75
N LEU A 47 -21.71 4.54 24.79
CA LEU A 47 -21.77 3.40 23.88
C LEU A 47 -22.58 3.67 22.62
N ALA A 48 -23.51 4.64 22.63
CA ALA A 48 -24.41 4.89 21.50
C ALA A 48 -23.69 5.14 20.18
N GLY A 49 -22.70 6.02 20.16
CA GLY A 49 -21.91 6.33 18.96
C GLY A 49 -21.15 5.12 18.41
N PRO A 50 -20.30 4.45 19.22
CA PRO A 50 -19.64 3.22 18.83
C PRO A 50 -20.58 2.11 18.33
N LEU A 51 -21.73 1.90 19.00
CA LEU A 51 -22.71 0.89 18.56
C LEU A 51 -23.35 1.24 17.23
N VAL A 52 -23.69 2.51 17.00
CA VAL A 52 -24.17 2.98 15.69
C VAL A 52 -23.10 2.77 14.63
N ALA A 53 -21.83 3.10 14.89
CA ALA A 53 -20.75 2.89 13.95
C ALA A 53 -20.57 1.39 13.60
N ILE A 54 -20.64 0.51 14.59
CA ILE A 54 -20.57 -0.96 14.37
C ILE A 54 -21.77 -1.44 13.55
N LEU A 55 -22.98 -0.96 13.85
CA LEU A 55 -24.18 -1.28 13.07
C LEU A 55 -24.02 -0.84 11.61
N LEU A 56 -23.58 0.39 11.37
CA LEU A 56 -23.31 0.89 10.02
C LEU A 56 -22.24 0.05 9.31
N ALA A 57 -21.19 -0.38 10.03
CA ALA A 57 -20.17 -1.25 9.46
C ALA A 57 -20.69 -2.64 9.06
N SER A 58 -21.70 -3.15 9.76
CA SER A 58 -22.36 -4.42 9.43
C SER A 58 -23.26 -4.32 8.18
N LEU A 59 -23.78 -3.12 7.91
CA LEU A 59 -24.64 -2.82 6.75
C LEU A 59 -23.85 -2.31 5.54
N ALA A 60 -22.60 -1.91 5.73
CA ALA A 60 -21.78 -1.34 4.67
C ALA A 60 -21.49 -2.36 3.57
N PRO A 61 -21.57 -1.96 2.28
CA PRO A 61 -21.18 -2.81 1.17
C PRO A 61 -19.74 -3.31 1.32
N THR A 62 -19.50 -4.54 0.89
CA THR A 62 -18.17 -5.19 0.96
C THR A 62 -17.51 -5.33 -0.40
N GLY A 63 -18.10 -4.74 -1.45
CA GLY A 63 -17.81 -5.12 -2.82
C GLY A 63 -18.53 -6.42 -3.21
N ARG A 64 -18.36 -6.87 -4.43
CA ARG A 64 -18.98 -8.06 -5.00
C ARG A 64 -17.91 -8.95 -5.63
N ASP A 65 -17.95 -10.24 -5.36
CA ASP A 65 -17.21 -11.26 -6.10
C ASP A 65 -17.81 -11.36 -7.51
N ILE A 66 -16.98 -11.30 -8.55
CA ILE A 66 -17.45 -11.37 -9.94
C ILE A 66 -17.49 -12.80 -10.49
N GLY A 67 -17.18 -13.80 -9.64
CA GLY A 67 -17.19 -15.21 -10.01
C GLY A 67 -15.93 -15.65 -10.75
N SER A 68 -14.94 -14.76 -10.91
CA SER A 68 -13.63 -15.05 -11.49
C SER A 68 -12.54 -15.01 -10.40
N ALA A 69 -11.48 -15.77 -10.62
CA ALA A 69 -10.31 -15.80 -9.77
C ALA A 69 -9.04 -15.68 -10.61
N MET A 70 -7.95 -15.28 -9.97
CA MET A 70 -6.62 -15.16 -10.55
C MET A 70 -5.62 -15.85 -9.63
N THR A 71 -4.78 -16.71 -10.14
CA THR A 71 -3.70 -17.34 -9.39
C THR A 71 -2.44 -16.48 -9.48
N ILE A 72 -2.06 -15.84 -8.37
CA ILE A 72 -0.90 -14.98 -8.29
C ILE A 72 0.25 -15.72 -7.61
N ALA A 73 1.43 -15.73 -8.25
CA ALA A 73 2.68 -16.17 -7.65
C ALA A 73 3.43 -14.96 -7.07
N ALA A 74 3.33 -14.75 -5.77
CA ALA A 74 4.07 -13.68 -5.08
C ALA A 74 5.46 -14.20 -4.68
N VAL A 75 6.50 -13.60 -5.25
CA VAL A 75 7.88 -14.06 -5.14
C VAL A 75 8.60 -13.30 -4.02
N GLN A 76 9.19 -14.02 -3.09
CA GLN A 76 10.17 -13.53 -2.14
C GLN A 76 11.52 -14.18 -2.44
N GLY A 77 12.49 -13.39 -2.93
CA GLY A 77 13.84 -13.87 -3.22
C GLY A 77 14.61 -14.29 -1.97
N GLY A 78 14.29 -13.67 -0.84
CA GLY A 78 14.97 -13.88 0.44
C GLY A 78 16.38 -13.27 0.48
N GLY A 79 17.13 -13.62 1.51
CA GLY A 79 18.51 -13.19 1.66
C GLY A 79 18.72 -12.16 2.76
N ARG A 80 19.82 -11.41 2.67
CA ARG A 80 20.23 -10.46 3.71
C ARG A 80 19.33 -9.24 3.75
N GLN A 81 19.10 -8.74 4.96
CA GLN A 81 18.57 -7.40 5.20
C GLN A 81 19.69 -6.47 5.66
N GLY A 82 19.46 -5.17 5.52
CA GLY A 82 20.38 -4.13 5.96
C GLY A 82 19.64 -3.01 6.68
N THR A 83 20.36 -1.96 7.03
CA THR A 83 19.83 -0.70 7.59
C THR A 83 19.78 0.41 6.53
N SER A 84 20.33 0.14 5.34
CA SER A 84 20.36 1.02 4.18
C SER A 84 20.14 0.20 2.89
N ALA A 85 19.48 0.80 1.91
CA ALA A 85 19.28 0.20 0.59
C ALA A 85 20.60 -0.10 -0.14
N LEU A 86 21.70 0.58 0.22
CA LEU A 86 23.03 0.39 -0.38
C LEU A 86 23.81 -0.80 0.18
N GLU A 87 23.36 -1.42 1.27
CA GLU A 87 24.10 -2.52 1.90
C GLU A 87 23.99 -3.85 1.14
N VAL A 88 22.96 -4.02 0.34
CA VAL A 88 22.76 -5.22 -0.49
C VAL A 88 22.78 -4.81 -1.96
N PRO A 89 23.75 -5.26 -2.77
CA PRO A 89 23.78 -4.96 -4.19
C PRO A 89 22.51 -5.42 -4.90
N SER A 90 21.90 -4.55 -5.71
CA SER A 90 20.64 -4.81 -6.45
C SER A 90 20.73 -6.07 -7.32
N ARG A 91 21.91 -6.33 -7.94
CA ARG A 91 22.15 -7.54 -8.72
C ARG A 91 21.86 -8.83 -7.93
N LEU A 92 22.25 -8.90 -6.65
CA LEU A 92 21.99 -10.07 -5.80
C LEU A 92 20.50 -10.24 -5.51
N VAL A 93 19.78 -9.12 -5.38
CA VAL A 93 18.33 -9.12 -5.19
C VAL A 93 17.64 -9.66 -6.45
N THR A 94 18.01 -9.16 -7.63
CA THR A 94 17.49 -9.62 -8.93
C THR A 94 17.75 -11.12 -9.14
N GLU A 95 19.01 -11.57 -8.93
CA GLU A 95 19.40 -12.97 -9.06
C GLU A 95 18.61 -13.88 -8.11
N ALA A 96 18.39 -13.45 -6.87
CA ALA A 96 17.60 -14.20 -5.89
C ALA A 96 16.13 -14.36 -6.32
N HIS A 97 15.54 -13.31 -6.94
CA HIS A 97 14.17 -13.35 -7.44
C HIS A 97 14.04 -14.20 -8.71
N LEU A 98 15.00 -14.12 -9.64
CA LEU A 98 15.07 -15.03 -10.79
C LEU A 98 15.19 -16.49 -10.34
N ALA A 99 16.07 -16.78 -9.37
CA ALA A 99 16.23 -18.14 -8.84
C ALA A 99 14.98 -18.65 -8.10
N ALA A 100 14.24 -17.77 -7.42
CA ALA A 100 12.97 -18.13 -6.80
C ALA A 100 11.90 -18.37 -7.87
N THR A 101 11.79 -17.51 -8.88
CA THR A 101 10.84 -17.63 -10.00
C THR A 101 11.09 -18.91 -10.81
N ALA A 102 12.35 -19.29 -11.04
CA ALA A 102 12.70 -20.53 -11.74
C ALA A 102 12.17 -21.80 -11.05
N SER A 103 11.81 -21.73 -9.75
CA SER A 103 11.20 -22.84 -9.03
C SER A 103 9.70 -23.03 -9.33
N ILE A 104 9.06 -22.08 -10.02
CA ILE A 104 7.66 -22.18 -10.44
C ILE A 104 7.62 -23.11 -11.68
N PRO A 105 6.85 -24.23 -11.64
CA PRO A 105 6.68 -25.08 -12.81
C PRO A 105 6.01 -24.33 -13.96
N ALA A 106 6.41 -24.60 -15.20
CA ALA A 106 5.82 -23.96 -16.38
C ALA A 106 4.31 -24.26 -16.55
N ASP A 107 3.87 -25.40 -16.02
CA ASP A 107 2.46 -25.85 -15.99
C ASP A 107 1.80 -25.61 -14.62
N GLY A 108 2.36 -24.69 -13.82
CA GLY A 108 1.98 -24.47 -12.42
C GLY A 108 0.63 -23.78 -12.21
N GLY A 109 -0.15 -23.52 -13.27
CA GLY A 109 -1.49 -22.92 -13.16
C GLY A 109 -1.46 -21.52 -12.55
N VAL A 110 -0.40 -20.74 -12.82
CA VAL A 110 -0.23 -19.35 -12.41
C VAL A 110 -0.72 -18.45 -13.53
N ASP A 111 -1.45 -17.37 -13.20
CA ASP A 111 -1.92 -16.37 -14.18
C ASP A 111 -1.01 -15.16 -14.24
N VAL A 112 -0.35 -14.81 -13.12
CA VAL A 112 0.58 -13.68 -13.04
C VAL A 112 1.62 -13.89 -11.95
N VAL A 113 2.85 -13.42 -12.17
CA VAL A 113 3.93 -13.43 -11.19
C VAL A 113 4.12 -12.00 -10.65
N LEU A 114 4.16 -11.84 -9.34
CA LEU A 114 4.38 -10.56 -8.66
C LEU A 114 5.74 -10.54 -7.97
N TRP A 115 6.63 -9.66 -8.42
CA TRP A 115 7.87 -9.32 -7.74
C TRP A 115 7.70 -8.09 -6.84
N PRO A 116 8.54 -7.95 -5.80
CA PRO A 116 8.55 -6.78 -4.91
C PRO A 116 9.06 -5.49 -5.57
N GLU A 117 8.96 -4.39 -4.79
CA GLU A 117 9.55 -3.09 -5.09
C GLU A 117 11.09 -3.17 -5.16
N ASN A 118 11.70 -2.42 -6.11
CA ASN A 118 13.16 -2.24 -6.25
C ASN A 118 13.94 -3.56 -6.32
N THR A 119 13.40 -4.55 -7.01
CA THR A 119 14.09 -5.82 -7.27
C THR A 119 15.10 -5.70 -8.40
N ILE A 120 14.92 -4.70 -9.26
CA ILE A 120 15.79 -4.37 -10.39
C ILE A 120 16.20 -2.90 -10.25
N ASP A 121 17.49 -2.62 -10.47
CA ASP A 121 18.05 -1.27 -10.50
C ASP A 121 18.89 -1.15 -11.76
N VAL A 122 18.51 -0.25 -12.66
CA VAL A 122 19.22 0.04 -13.91
C VAL A 122 19.62 1.51 -13.96
N ASN A 123 20.86 1.75 -14.37
CA ASN A 123 21.42 3.10 -14.46
C ASN A 123 22.03 3.31 -15.84
N GLY A 124 21.75 4.47 -16.45
CA GLY A 124 22.31 4.86 -17.74
C GLY A 124 21.72 4.14 -18.96
N VAL A 125 20.72 3.28 -18.76
CA VAL A 125 19.97 2.58 -19.81
C VAL A 125 18.52 2.48 -19.39
N ALA A 126 17.56 2.53 -20.34
CA ALA A 126 16.16 2.26 -20.04
C ALA A 126 15.98 0.81 -19.58
N PHE A 127 15.08 0.56 -18.64
CA PHE A 127 14.80 -0.82 -18.22
C PHE A 127 14.44 -1.72 -19.40
N VAL A 128 13.60 -1.24 -20.30
CA VAL A 128 13.14 -2.01 -21.48
C VAL A 128 14.28 -2.45 -22.43
N ASP A 129 15.42 -1.79 -22.39
CA ASP A 129 16.62 -2.09 -23.20
C ASP A 129 17.71 -2.82 -22.38
N SER A 130 17.40 -3.26 -21.16
CA SER A 130 18.39 -3.84 -20.24
C SER A 130 18.43 -5.37 -20.29
N ALA A 131 19.58 -5.94 -19.97
CA ALA A 131 19.72 -7.39 -19.82
C ALA A 131 18.82 -7.96 -18.69
N GLN A 132 18.43 -7.14 -17.73
CA GLN A 132 17.48 -7.53 -16.68
C GLN A 132 16.07 -7.69 -17.24
N ALA A 133 15.64 -6.81 -18.16
CA ALA A 133 14.36 -6.97 -18.86
C ALA A 133 14.35 -8.24 -19.69
N ASP A 134 15.43 -8.54 -20.43
CA ASP A 134 15.58 -9.78 -21.19
C ASP A 134 15.45 -11.01 -20.29
N ALA A 135 16.13 -11.02 -19.14
CA ALA A 135 16.06 -12.13 -18.19
C ALA A 135 14.66 -12.35 -17.62
N VAL A 136 13.93 -11.27 -17.32
CA VAL A 136 12.53 -11.34 -16.87
C VAL A 136 11.61 -11.82 -17.98
N ALA A 137 11.80 -11.31 -19.21
CA ALA A 137 11.02 -11.73 -20.38
C ALA A 137 11.23 -13.22 -20.70
N MET A 138 12.44 -13.76 -20.53
CA MET A 138 12.71 -15.19 -20.67
C MET A 138 11.89 -16.01 -19.65
N GLU A 139 11.82 -15.60 -18.37
CA GLU A 139 11.03 -16.27 -17.35
C GLU A 139 9.52 -16.14 -17.61
N ALA A 140 9.05 -14.94 -18.02
CA ALA A 140 7.67 -14.73 -18.43
C ALA A 140 7.29 -15.65 -19.62
N GLY A 141 8.18 -15.75 -20.62
CA GLY A 141 8.01 -16.66 -21.76
C GLY A 141 8.03 -18.13 -21.35
N ARG A 142 8.89 -18.54 -20.42
CA ARG A 142 8.94 -19.91 -19.88
C ARG A 142 7.64 -20.28 -19.15
N LEU A 143 7.09 -19.34 -18.40
CA LEU A 143 5.83 -19.55 -17.64
C LEU A 143 4.58 -19.33 -18.50
N GLY A 144 4.69 -18.61 -19.62
CA GLY A 144 3.57 -18.24 -20.48
C GLY A 144 2.62 -17.20 -19.85
N VAL A 145 3.09 -16.44 -18.83
CA VAL A 145 2.27 -15.48 -18.08
C VAL A 145 3.03 -14.16 -17.86
N PRO A 146 2.33 -13.01 -17.68
CA PRO A 146 2.97 -11.75 -17.39
C PRO A 146 3.64 -11.77 -16.00
N MET A 147 4.73 -11.01 -15.89
CA MET A 147 5.44 -10.75 -14.64
C MET A 147 5.36 -9.27 -14.28
N LEU A 148 4.95 -8.98 -13.07
CA LEU A 148 4.92 -7.63 -12.49
C LEU A 148 6.21 -7.41 -11.71
N VAL A 149 7.06 -6.47 -12.14
CA VAL A 149 8.41 -6.32 -11.58
C VAL A 149 8.69 -4.89 -11.13
N GLY A 150 9.25 -4.74 -9.93
CA GLY A 150 9.63 -3.45 -9.37
C GLY A 150 11.02 -3.01 -9.83
N VAL A 151 11.08 -1.84 -10.47
CA VAL A 151 12.27 -1.29 -11.12
C VAL A 151 12.58 0.10 -10.58
N THR A 152 13.86 0.34 -10.34
CA THR A 152 14.43 1.68 -10.18
C THR A 152 15.26 1.99 -11.41
N GLU A 153 15.02 3.13 -12.08
CA GLU A 153 15.78 3.57 -13.24
C GLU A 153 15.94 5.08 -13.32
N ASP A 154 16.92 5.56 -14.08
CA ASP A 154 17.15 7.00 -14.27
C ASP A 154 16.02 7.64 -15.08
N VAL A 155 15.51 8.80 -14.62
CA VAL A 155 14.50 9.59 -15.35
C VAL A 155 14.95 9.90 -16.79
N SER A 156 16.24 10.17 -16.99
CA SER A 156 16.81 10.54 -18.29
C SER A 156 16.78 9.41 -19.33
N THR A 157 16.64 8.17 -18.89
CA THR A 157 16.58 6.99 -19.78
C THR A 157 15.22 6.34 -19.80
N ALA A 158 14.40 6.54 -18.76
CA ALA A 158 13.05 6.01 -18.66
C ALA A 158 12.18 6.45 -19.85
N ARG A 159 11.36 5.53 -20.37
CA ARG A 159 10.51 5.78 -21.55
C ARG A 159 9.06 5.48 -21.24
N ASP A 160 8.17 6.22 -21.87
CA ASP A 160 6.72 5.99 -21.89
C ASP A 160 6.08 5.90 -20.48
N LEU A 161 6.64 6.68 -19.52
CA LEU A 161 6.16 6.76 -18.16
C LEU A 161 5.36 8.05 -17.92
N GLU A 162 4.23 7.92 -17.24
CA GLU A 162 3.44 9.06 -16.78
C GLU A 162 4.06 9.68 -15.53
N LEU A 163 4.84 10.74 -15.73
CA LEU A 163 5.58 11.43 -14.66
C LEU A 163 4.96 12.78 -14.32
N ALA A 164 5.06 13.15 -13.05
CA ALA A 164 4.85 14.54 -12.63
C ALA A 164 5.92 15.46 -13.26
N ALA A 165 5.62 16.76 -13.33
CA ALA A 165 6.56 17.75 -13.83
C ALA A 165 7.92 17.63 -13.12
N ASN A 166 9.00 17.53 -13.91
CA ASN A 166 10.35 17.30 -13.43
C ASN A 166 11.36 17.97 -14.38
N ASP A 167 12.62 18.01 -13.99
CA ASP A 167 13.73 18.60 -14.74
C ASP A 167 14.59 17.58 -15.49
N GLY A 168 14.12 16.33 -15.62
CA GLY A 168 14.84 15.23 -16.28
C GLY A 168 15.95 14.62 -15.43
N ARG A 169 16.08 15.04 -14.16
CA ARG A 169 17.07 14.49 -13.21
C ARG A 169 16.39 13.62 -12.16
N GLY A 170 17.17 12.76 -11.54
CA GLY A 170 16.70 11.84 -10.52
C GLY A 170 16.41 10.44 -11.04
N PHE A 171 15.58 9.72 -10.33
CA PHE A 171 15.20 8.35 -10.67
C PHE A 171 13.67 8.16 -10.51
N VAL A 172 13.16 7.11 -11.11
CA VAL A 172 11.78 6.63 -10.91
C VAL A 172 11.79 5.30 -10.18
N ASN A 173 10.76 5.09 -9.37
CA ASN A 173 10.42 3.80 -8.77
C ASN A 173 9.12 3.35 -9.45
N ALA A 174 9.22 2.34 -10.30
CA ALA A 174 8.12 1.91 -11.15
C ALA A 174 7.85 0.41 -11.04
N HIS A 175 6.65 0.01 -11.39
CA HIS A 175 6.25 -1.38 -11.51
C HIS A 175 5.80 -1.64 -12.94
N TYR A 176 6.54 -2.50 -13.64
CA TYR A 176 6.35 -2.84 -15.04
C TYR A 176 5.60 -4.15 -15.20
N VAL A 177 4.81 -4.26 -16.27
CA VAL A 177 4.27 -5.54 -16.76
C VAL A 177 5.19 -6.05 -17.86
N VAL A 178 5.80 -7.21 -17.65
CA VAL A 178 6.73 -7.85 -18.60
C VAL A 178 6.13 -9.15 -19.09
N THR A 179 6.04 -9.31 -20.41
CA THR A 179 5.62 -10.55 -21.08
C THR A 179 6.81 -11.28 -21.69
N GLY A 180 6.59 -12.46 -22.25
CA GLY A 180 7.63 -13.18 -23.00
C GLY A 180 8.15 -12.44 -24.24
N GLU A 181 7.45 -11.39 -24.70
CA GLU A 181 7.85 -10.53 -25.82
C GLU A 181 8.65 -9.29 -25.37
N GLY A 182 8.78 -9.07 -24.05
CA GLY A 182 9.45 -7.91 -23.45
C GLY A 182 8.54 -7.14 -22.51
N ALA A 183 8.94 -5.92 -22.13
CA ALA A 183 8.10 -5.04 -21.34
C ALA A 183 6.84 -4.66 -22.14
N ALA A 184 5.67 -4.77 -21.52
CA ALA A 184 4.42 -4.33 -22.12
C ALA A 184 4.30 -2.81 -22.05
N ASP A 185 3.41 -2.25 -22.88
CA ASP A 185 3.06 -0.84 -22.80
C ASP A 185 2.42 -0.54 -21.45
N GLY A 186 2.99 0.41 -20.74
CA GLY A 186 2.53 0.88 -19.45
C GLY A 186 3.26 0.31 -18.25
N ALA A 187 3.43 1.20 -17.29
CA ALA A 187 3.96 0.89 -15.97
C ALA A 187 3.27 1.80 -14.96
N TYR A 188 3.18 1.36 -13.73
CA TYR A 188 2.80 2.24 -12.63
C TYR A 188 4.03 2.86 -11.99
N VAL A 189 4.12 4.18 -11.99
CA VAL A 189 5.18 4.92 -11.28
C VAL A 189 4.66 5.37 -9.93
N LYS A 190 5.46 5.10 -8.89
CA LYS A 190 5.15 5.47 -7.51
C LYS A 190 4.90 6.97 -7.37
N VAL A 191 3.75 7.33 -6.81
CA VAL A 191 3.33 8.73 -6.60
C VAL A 191 3.72 9.23 -5.21
N ARG A 192 3.49 8.41 -4.16
CA ARG A 192 3.80 8.77 -2.77
C ARG A 192 5.23 8.35 -2.41
N ARG A 193 6.17 9.24 -2.68
CA ARG A 193 7.60 9.03 -2.37
C ARG A 193 7.86 9.13 -0.87
N VAL A 194 8.87 8.42 -0.38
CA VAL A 194 9.27 8.42 1.03
C VAL A 194 10.13 9.66 1.33
N PRO A 195 9.67 10.59 2.19
CA PRO A 195 10.50 11.71 2.62
C PRO A 195 11.77 11.21 3.33
N TYR A 196 12.91 11.79 3.01
CA TYR A 196 14.24 11.41 3.52
C TYR A 196 14.65 9.94 3.25
N GLY A 197 13.93 9.26 2.38
CA GLY A 197 14.28 7.94 1.85
C GLY A 197 14.44 7.96 0.33
N GLU A 198 13.50 8.60 -0.36
CA GLU A 198 13.48 8.69 -1.81
C GLU A 198 13.62 10.13 -2.33
N TYR A 199 13.38 11.15 -1.49
CA TYR A 199 13.58 12.56 -1.84
C TYR A 199 13.77 13.39 -0.58
N VAL A 200 14.36 14.58 -0.75
CA VAL A 200 14.49 15.57 0.32
C VAL A 200 13.43 16.66 0.13
N PRO A 201 12.43 16.77 1.02
CA PRO A 201 11.47 17.87 0.98
C PRO A 201 12.18 19.23 1.10
N LEU A 202 11.81 20.21 0.26
CA LEU A 202 12.42 21.54 0.26
C LEU A 202 13.96 21.52 0.20
N ARG A 203 14.52 20.66 -0.66
CA ARG A 203 15.96 20.40 -0.79
C ARG A 203 16.79 21.68 -0.82
N ASP A 204 16.48 22.62 -1.73
CA ASP A 204 17.25 23.84 -1.92
C ASP A 204 17.28 24.70 -0.63
N LEU A 205 16.16 24.76 0.09
CA LEU A 205 16.08 25.48 1.37
C LEU A 205 16.94 24.78 2.43
N LEU A 206 16.84 23.47 2.56
CA LEU A 206 17.60 22.71 3.54
C LEU A 206 19.10 22.77 3.26
N GLU A 207 19.52 22.70 1.99
CA GLU A 207 20.92 22.90 1.58
C GLU A 207 21.43 24.29 1.95
N SER A 208 20.62 25.32 1.70
CA SER A 208 20.99 26.70 2.06
C SER A 208 21.15 26.92 3.57
N LEU A 209 20.49 26.07 4.38
CA LEU A 209 20.58 26.05 5.84
C LEU A 209 21.69 25.11 6.36
N GLY A 210 22.47 24.47 5.47
CA GLY A 210 23.56 23.56 5.84
C GLY A 210 23.13 22.16 6.29
N ALA A 211 21.90 21.74 5.97
CA ALA A 211 21.43 20.39 6.30
C ALA A 211 22.17 19.31 5.46
N PRO A 212 22.44 18.12 6.00
CA PRO A 212 23.17 17.05 5.31
C PRO A 212 22.29 16.31 4.29
N VAL A 213 21.84 17.01 3.25
CA VAL A 213 20.96 16.44 2.20
C VAL A 213 21.68 15.44 1.29
N GLY A 214 23.01 15.42 1.31
CA GLY A 214 23.83 14.51 0.50
C GLY A 214 23.68 13.02 0.84
N GLN A 215 22.99 12.68 1.94
CA GLN A 215 22.61 11.30 2.24
C GLN A 215 21.62 10.73 1.22
N ILE A 216 20.87 11.59 0.53
CA ILE A 216 19.98 11.25 -0.59
C ILE A 216 20.47 12.05 -1.80
N PRO A 217 21.40 11.49 -2.57
CA PRO A 217 22.09 12.23 -3.62
C PRO A 217 21.20 12.58 -4.81
N ARG A 218 20.14 11.81 -5.04
CA ARG A 218 19.18 12.00 -6.13
C ARG A 218 17.75 11.84 -5.61
N ASP A 219 16.84 12.70 -6.05
CA ASP A 219 15.43 12.61 -5.68
C ASP A 219 14.68 11.70 -6.65
N ALA A 220 13.77 10.90 -6.12
CA ALA A 220 12.80 10.19 -6.94
C ALA A 220 11.82 11.19 -7.58
N VAL A 221 11.45 10.96 -8.83
CA VAL A 221 10.36 11.68 -9.50
C VAL A 221 9.05 10.91 -9.29
N ALA A 222 8.00 11.64 -8.94
CA ALA A 222 6.68 11.05 -8.71
C ALA A 222 6.00 10.72 -10.04
N GLY A 223 5.22 9.63 -10.07
CA GLY A 223 4.26 9.36 -11.13
C GLY A 223 3.09 10.34 -11.13
N ALA A 224 2.36 10.39 -12.24
CA ALA A 224 1.15 11.19 -12.42
C ALA A 224 -0.10 10.35 -12.74
N GLY A 225 0.08 9.08 -13.11
CA GLY A 225 -0.97 8.17 -13.51
C GLY A 225 -1.85 7.64 -12.37
N PRO A 226 -2.97 6.98 -12.72
CA PRO A 226 -3.82 6.28 -11.77
C PRO A 226 -3.08 5.10 -11.14
N ALA A 227 -3.55 4.66 -9.97
CA ALA A 227 -2.90 3.58 -9.20
C ALA A 227 -3.32 2.19 -9.73
N VAL A 228 -3.08 1.93 -11.01
CA VAL A 228 -3.45 0.67 -11.67
C VAL A 228 -2.34 0.12 -12.55
N LEU A 229 -2.38 -1.19 -12.77
CA LEU A 229 -1.67 -1.90 -13.84
C LEU A 229 -2.68 -2.70 -14.65
N ASP A 230 -2.61 -2.56 -15.97
CA ASP A 230 -3.40 -3.34 -16.91
C ASP A 230 -2.60 -4.57 -17.35
N LEU A 231 -3.22 -5.75 -17.27
CA LEU A 231 -2.64 -7.00 -17.76
C LEU A 231 -3.01 -7.21 -19.24
N PRO A 232 -2.23 -8.01 -19.98
CA PRO A 232 -2.47 -8.27 -21.40
C PRO A 232 -3.83 -8.89 -21.73
N ASP A 233 -4.44 -9.61 -20.78
CA ASP A 233 -5.78 -10.21 -20.91
C ASP A 233 -6.93 -9.22 -20.65
N GLY A 234 -6.62 -7.97 -20.28
CA GLY A 234 -7.56 -6.91 -20.00
C GLY A 234 -7.95 -6.80 -18.51
N GLU A 235 -7.47 -7.69 -17.65
CA GLU A 235 -7.67 -7.53 -16.21
C GLU A 235 -6.87 -6.32 -15.69
N ARG A 236 -7.48 -5.62 -14.74
CA ARG A 236 -6.89 -4.42 -14.12
C ARG A 236 -6.65 -4.65 -12.64
N LEU A 237 -5.41 -4.43 -12.21
CA LEU A 237 -5.00 -4.53 -10.81
C LEU A 237 -4.86 -3.13 -10.21
N ALA A 238 -5.36 -2.92 -9.00
CA ALA A 238 -4.98 -1.76 -8.20
C ALA A 238 -3.56 -1.96 -7.66
N VAL A 239 -2.77 -0.88 -7.61
CA VAL A 239 -1.38 -0.93 -7.17
C VAL A 239 -1.11 0.08 -6.07
N ALA A 240 -0.36 -0.33 -5.06
CA ALA A 240 0.19 0.57 -4.06
C ALA A 240 1.63 0.13 -3.75
N ILE A 241 2.62 0.87 -4.21
CA ILE A 241 4.02 0.52 -4.00
C ILE A 241 4.43 0.92 -2.57
N SER A 242 4.69 -0.10 -1.72
CA SER A 242 5.34 0.04 -0.41
C SER A 242 4.69 1.10 0.50
N TRP A 243 5.34 2.25 0.66
CA TRP A 243 4.88 3.40 1.44
C TRP A 243 3.45 3.84 1.11
N GLU A 244 3.01 3.65 -0.13
CA GLU A 244 1.69 4.05 -0.59
C GLU A 244 0.55 3.31 0.09
N VAL A 245 0.79 2.10 0.60
CA VAL A 245 -0.23 1.32 1.31
C VAL A 245 -0.69 2.00 2.61
N PHE A 246 0.12 2.91 3.18
CA PHE A 246 -0.28 3.71 4.34
C PHE A 246 -1.29 4.81 3.99
N PHE A 247 -1.44 5.16 2.71
CA PHE A 247 -2.31 6.23 2.21
C PHE A 247 -3.56 5.66 1.55
N ALA A 248 -4.69 5.85 2.20
CA ALA A 248 -5.96 5.33 1.72
C ALA A 248 -6.39 5.91 0.36
N ASP A 249 -6.04 7.16 0.09
CA ASP A 249 -6.39 7.85 -1.16
C ASP A 249 -5.77 7.17 -2.39
N ARG A 250 -4.50 6.69 -2.30
CA ARG A 250 -3.88 5.98 -3.43
C ARG A 250 -4.54 4.64 -3.72
N VAL A 251 -4.77 3.84 -2.66
CA VAL A 251 -5.45 2.55 -2.83
C VAL A 251 -6.88 2.74 -3.36
N ARG A 252 -7.59 3.77 -2.86
CA ARG A 252 -8.92 4.13 -3.38
C ARG A 252 -8.88 4.52 -4.85
N ASP A 253 -7.88 5.29 -5.26
CA ASP A 253 -7.68 5.68 -6.66
C ASP A 253 -7.60 4.44 -7.56
N GLY A 254 -6.75 3.47 -7.24
CA GLY A 254 -6.63 2.23 -8.00
C GLY A 254 -7.92 1.41 -8.05
N VAL A 255 -8.63 1.30 -6.92
CA VAL A 255 -9.90 0.55 -6.87
C VAL A 255 -11.02 1.29 -7.61
N THR A 256 -11.07 2.63 -7.55
CA THR A 256 -12.07 3.41 -8.29
C THR A 256 -11.78 3.47 -9.78
N ALA A 257 -10.52 3.30 -10.17
CA ALA A 257 -10.11 3.14 -11.57
C ALA A 257 -10.37 1.72 -12.12
N GLY A 258 -10.95 0.81 -11.34
CA GLY A 258 -11.39 -0.51 -11.79
C GLY A 258 -10.54 -1.68 -11.30
N GLY A 259 -9.54 -1.46 -10.45
CA GLY A 259 -8.71 -2.54 -9.91
C GLY A 259 -9.53 -3.60 -9.17
N SER A 260 -9.43 -4.86 -9.61
CA SER A 260 -10.18 -6.01 -9.09
C SER A 260 -9.51 -6.68 -7.89
N VAL A 261 -8.19 -6.58 -7.81
CA VAL A 261 -7.29 -7.02 -6.72
C VAL A 261 -6.31 -5.90 -6.44
N LEU A 262 -5.87 -5.74 -5.20
CA LEU A 262 -4.78 -4.82 -4.83
C LEU A 262 -3.46 -5.58 -4.76
N VAL A 263 -2.47 -5.17 -5.51
CA VAL A 263 -1.08 -5.61 -5.34
C VAL A 263 -0.28 -4.54 -4.58
N ASN A 264 0.49 -4.99 -3.58
CA ASN A 264 1.38 -4.14 -2.79
C ASN A 264 2.81 -4.68 -2.89
N PRO A 265 3.52 -4.40 -4.00
CA PRO A 265 4.95 -4.64 -4.03
C PRO A 265 5.65 -3.69 -3.05
N THR A 266 6.43 -4.24 -2.12
CA THR A 266 7.04 -3.48 -1.04
C THR A 266 8.51 -3.83 -0.86
N ASN A 267 9.28 -2.95 -0.23
CA ASN A 267 10.66 -3.22 0.13
C ASN A 267 10.93 -2.84 1.59
N GLY A 268 10.88 -3.83 2.46
CA GLY A 268 11.21 -3.69 3.88
C GLY A 268 12.66 -4.07 4.22
N ALA A 269 13.53 -4.31 3.22
CA ALA A 269 14.89 -4.83 3.45
C ALA A 269 15.80 -3.88 4.23
N SER A 270 15.57 -2.56 4.13
CA SER A 270 16.34 -1.53 4.85
C SER A 270 15.82 -1.23 6.26
N TYR A 271 14.84 -1.96 6.74
CA TYR A 271 14.18 -1.71 8.03
C TYR A 271 14.37 -2.85 9.03
N THR A 272 15.57 -3.43 9.05
CA THR A 272 15.97 -4.47 10.01
C THR A 272 15.73 -3.98 11.45
N TRP A 273 15.23 -4.86 12.30
CA TRP A 273 14.93 -4.57 13.72
C TRP A 273 13.82 -3.53 13.95
N THR A 274 13.04 -3.19 12.94
CA THR A 274 11.90 -2.29 13.09
C THR A 274 10.56 -3.05 13.00
N VAL A 275 9.48 -2.37 13.42
CA VAL A 275 8.11 -2.91 13.27
C VAL A 275 7.51 -2.64 11.88
N LEU A 276 8.25 -2.00 10.97
CA LEU A 276 7.71 -1.52 9.69
C LEU A 276 7.10 -2.65 8.85
N GLN A 277 7.78 -3.79 8.76
CA GLN A 277 7.31 -4.93 7.97
C GLN A 277 5.94 -5.45 8.44
N THR A 278 5.76 -5.53 9.76
CA THR A 278 4.46 -5.91 10.34
C THR A 278 3.41 -4.82 10.20
N GLN A 279 3.81 -3.54 10.22
CA GLN A 279 2.93 -2.40 9.96
C GLN A 279 2.45 -2.39 8.51
N GLN A 280 3.30 -2.77 7.54
CA GLN A 280 2.89 -2.90 6.13
C GLN A 280 1.80 -3.97 5.97
N VAL A 281 1.99 -5.16 6.54
CA VAL A 281 0.95 -6.21 6.53
C VAL A 281 -0.33 -5.72 7.23
N ALA A 282 -0.22 -5.03 8.36
CA ALA A 282 -1.38 -4.47 9.07
C ALA A 282 -2.12 -3.42 8.22
N SER A 283 -1.38 -2.59 7.48
CA SER A 283 -1.96 -1.61 6.56
C SER A 283 -2.61 -2.28 5.35
N SER A 284 -1.98 -3.28 4.75
CA SER A 284 -2.57 -4.09 3.68
C SER A 284 -3.89 -4.74 4.13
N ARG A 285 -3.98 -5.24 5.36
CA ARG A 285 -5.24 -5.74 5.95
C ARG A 285 -6.30 -4.67 6.09
N LEU A 286 -5.89 -3.45 6.48
CA LEU A 286 -6.79 -2.30 6.56
C LEU A 286 -7.30 -1.92 5.17
N ARG A 287 -6.41 -1.84 4.17
CA ARG A 287 -6.78 -1.53 2.77
C ARG A 287 -7.74 -2.58 2.20
N ALA A 288 -7.48 -3.86 2.45
CA ALA A 288 -8.39 -4.94 2.04
C ALA A 288 -9.82 -4.71 2.57
N MET A 289 -9.96 -4.39 3.84
CA MET A 289 -11.24 -4.13 4.48
C MET A 289 -11.89 -2.84 3.97
N GLU A 290 -11.11 -1.76 3.82
CA GLU A 290 -11.62 -0.46 3.36
C GLU A 290 -12.19 -0.52 1.94
N THR A 291 -11.57 -1.30 1.07
CA THR A 291 -11.92 -1.34 -0.36
C THR A 291 -12.74 -2.56 -0.74
N GLY A 292 -12.79 -3.58 0.10
CA GLY A 292 -13.42 -4.86 -0.21
C GLY A 292 -12.65 -5.63 -1.29
N ARG A 293 -11.34 -5.48 -1.38
CA ARG A 293 -10.45 -6.18 -2.32
C ARG A 293 -9.55 -7.16 -1.59
N TRP A 294 -9.17 -8.24 -2.27
CA TRP A 294 -8.03 -9.04 -1.85
C TRP A 294 -6.75 -8.23 -2.03
N VAL A 295 -5.75 -8.51 -1.19
CA VAL A 295 -4.43 -7.87 -1.28
C VAL A 295 -3.35 -8.92 -1.35
N VAL A 296 -2.47 -8.80 -2.34
CA VAL A 296 -1.24 -9.58 -2.44
C VAL A 296 -0.07 -8.63 -2.22
N GLN A 297 0.60 -8.80 -1.10
CA GLN A 297 1.83 -8.07 -0.75
C GLN A 297 3.03 -8.93 -1.08
N ALA A 298 3.99 -8.41 -1.85
CA ALA A 298 5.27 -9.07 -2.13
C ALA A 298 6.43 -8.24 -1.57
N ALA A 299 7.37 -8.89 -0.88
CA ALA A 299 8.54 -8.26 -0.29
C ALA A 299 9.81 -9.04 -0.65
N PRO A 300 10.98 -8.39 -0.87
CA PRO A 300 12.22 -9.10 -1.25
C PRO A 300 12.76 -9.97 -0.11
N THR A 301 12.69 -9.47 1.11
CA THR A 301 13.19 -10.13 2.33
C THR A 301 12.30 -9.87 3.55
N GLY A 302 11.22 -9.09 3.37
CA GLY A 302 10.27 -8.75 4.41
C GLY A 302 9.20 -9.82 4.58
N LEU A 303 7.94 -9.39 4.65
CA LEU A 303 6.79 -10.27 4.78
C LEU A 303 5.96 -10.22 3.50
N THR A 304 6.06 -11.25 2.67
CA THR A 304 5.11 -11.50 1.59
C THR A 304 3.84 -12.08 2.18
N ALA A 305 2.66 -11.63 1.76
CA ALA A 305 1.40 -12.07 2.35
C ALA A 305 0.24 -12.02 1.36
N VAL A 306 -0.69 -12.96 1.49
CA VAL A 306 -2.00 -12.96 0.83
C VAL A 306 -3.08 -12.68 1.87
N ILE A 307 -3.94 -11.71 1.58
CA ILE A 307 -4.93 -11.17 2.50
C ILE A 307 -6.28 -11.11 1.80
N ASP A 308 -7.32 -11.68 2.41
CA ASP A 308 -8.67 -11.64 1.85
C ASP A 308 -9.36 -10.27 2.04
N ASP A 309 -10.51 -10.09 1.38
CA ASP A 309 -11.35 -8.88 1.45
C ASP A 309 -11.88 -8.55 2.86
N ARG A 310 -11.70 -9.47 3.82
CA ARG A 310 -12.03 -9.29 5.24
C ARG A 310 -10.81 -8.96 6.09
N GLY A 311 -9.65 -8.74 5.46
CA GLY A 311 -8.40 -8.43 6.14
C GLY A 311 -7.80 -9.61 6.93
N ARG A 312 -8.14 -10.86 6.59
CA ARG A 312 -7.50 -12.04 7.16
C ARG A 312 -6.25 -12.38 6.35
N VAL A 313 -5.13 -12.54 7.03
CA VAL A 313 -3.91 -13.07 6.41
C VAL A 313 -4.12 -14.57 6.23
N LEU A 314 -4.16 -15.02 4.99
CA LEU A 314 -4.36 -16.42 4.62
C LEU A 314 -3.04 -17.16 4.56
N GLU A 315 -2.02 -16.51 4.02
CA GLU A 315 -0.67 -17.04 3.92
C GLU A 315 0.35 -15.91 4.09
N ARG A 316 1.52 -16.23 4.64
CA ARG A 316 2.61 -15.27 4.86
C ARG A 316 3.95 -16.00 4.91
N THR A 317 5.01 -15.34 4.41
CA THR A 317 6.41 -15.78 4.58
C THR A 317 6.99 -15.36 5.92
N ASP A 318 8.15 -15.92 6.24
CA ASP A 318 9.04 -15.38 7.25
C ASP A 318 10.03 -14.37 6.65
N VAL A 319 10.67 -13.59 7.54
CA VAL A 319 11.69 -12.61 7.14
C VAL A 319 12.92 -13.35 6.57
N SER A 320 13.48 -12.84 5.48
CA SER A 320 14.64 -13.41 4.77
C SER A 320 14.44 -14.81 4.17
N GLU A 321 13.25 -15.37 4.26
CA GLU A 321 12.91 -16.64 3.64
C GLU A 321 12.91 -16.52 2.12
N ARG A 322 13.47 -17.51 1.40
CA ARG A 322 13.22 -17.64 -0.04
C ARG A 322 11.99 -18.50 -0.22
N ARG A 323 10.93 -17.89 -0.77
CA ARG A 323 9.65 -18.58 -0.95
C ARG A 323 8.81 -17.93 -2.04
N VAL A 324 8.08 -18.74 -2.78
CA VAL A 324 6.99 -18.30 -3.66
C VAL A 324 5.67 -18.72 -3.02
N ILE A 325 4.79 -17.75 -2.81
CA ILE A 325 3.40 -18.01 -2.41
C ILE A 325 2.57 -18.04 -3.70
N VAL A 326 2.01 -19.20 -4.05
CA VAL A 326 1.06 -19.34 -5.15
C VAL A 326 -0.33 -19.44 -4.55
N HIS A 327 -1.19 -18.46 -4.83
CA HIS A 327 -2.51 -18.41 -4.22
C HIS A 327 -3.57 -17.91 -5.20
N GLU A 328 -4.73 -18.57 -5.23
CA GLU A 328 -5.90 -18.13 -5.96
C GLU A 328 -6.59 -16.99 -5.22
N VAL A 329 -6.65 -15.81 -5.82
CA VAL A 329 -7.34 -14.63 -5.29
C VAL A 329 -8.64 -14.38 -6.06
N ARG A 330 -9.68 -13.96 -5.36
CA ARG A 330 -10.97 -13.67 -5.98
C ARG A 330 -10.98 -12.28 -6.55
N LEU A 331 -11.37 -12.14 -7.81
CA LEU A 331 -11.56 -10.86 -8.44
C LEU A 331 -12.87 -10.22 -7.96
N ARG A 332 -12.82 -8.94 -7.63
CA ARG A 332 -13.94 -8.24 -6.99
C ARG A 332 -14.20 -6.88 -7.63
N GLU A 333 -15.46 -6.46 -7.64
CA GLU A 333 -15.88 -5.14 -8.08
C GLU A 333 -16.76 -4.44 -7.06
N GLY A 334 -17.26 -3.24 -7.42
CA GLY A 334 -18.10 -2.42 -6.54
C GLY A 334 -17.27 -1.74 -5.44
N HIS A 335 -17.91 -0.92 -4.63
CA HIS A 335 -17.24 -0.05 -3.67
C HIS A 335 -17.90 -0.11 -2.30
N THR A 336 -17.12 -0.09 -1.24
CA THR A 336 -17.57 0.19 0.12
C THR A 336 -18.05 1.64 0.23
N TRP A 337 -18.70 2.02 1.32
CA TRP A 337 -19.03 3.42 1.55
C TRP A 337 -17.76 4.27 1.65
N TYR A 338 -16.75 3.81 2.38
CA TYR A 338 -15.49 4.54 2.48
C TYR A 338 -14.78 4.72 1.12
N THR A 339 -14.76 3.69 0.26
CA THR A 339 -14.19 3.83 -1.09
C THR A 339 -14.89 4.93 -1.89
N ARG A 340 -16.20 5.13 -1.70
CA ARG A 340 -16.96 6.19 -2.38
C ARG A 340 -16.68 7.58 -1.82
N ILE A 341 -16.72 7.76 -0.49
CA ILE A 341 -16.69 9.07 0.17
C ILE A 341 -15.28 9.53 0.57
N GLY A 342 -14.40 8.60 0.94
CA GLY A 342 -13.04 8.88 1.44
C GLY A 342 -13.01 9.71 2.72
N ASP A 343 -11.82 10.20 3.06
CA ASP A 343 -11.58 10.98 4.28
C ASP A 343 -12.21 12.38 4.25
N ARG A 344 -12.40 12.97 3.06
CA ARG A 344 -12.85 14.37 2.92
C ARG A 344 -14.18 14.63 3.63
N VAL A 345 -15.14 13.74 3.49
CA VAL A 345 -16.45 13.87 4.12
C VAL A 345 -16.33 13.75 5.63
N ILE A 346 -15.52 12.81 6.10
CA ILE A 346 -15.32 12.56 7.54
C ILE A 346 -14.62 13.77 8.18
N VAL A 347 -13.57 14.29 7.55
CA VAL A 347 -12.86 15.48 8.02
C VAL A 347 -13.79 16.70 8.05
N ALA A 348 -14.64 16.88 7.03
CA ALA A 348 -15.63 17.95 7.00
C ALA A 348 -16.66 17.83 8.16
N LEU A 349 -17.17 16.62 8.42
CA LEU A 349 -18.08 16.36 9.52
C LEU A 349 -17.44 16.59 10.89
N LEU A 350 -16.18 16.18 11.08
CA LEU A 350 -15.42 16.44 12.30
C LEU A 350 -15.18 17.94 12.50
N GLY A 351 -14.82 18.67 11.44
CA GLY A 351 -14.66 20.13 11.48
C GLY A 351 -15.95 20.85 11.85
N LEU A 352 -17.09 20.44 11.29
CA LEU A 352 -18.41 20.97 11.61
C LEU A 352 -18.76 20.69 13.09
N ALA A 353 -18.58 19.46 13.56
CA ALA A 353 -18.84 19.09 14.95
C ALA A 353 -17.99 19.91 15.92
N PHE A 354 -16.71 20.12 15.61
CA PHE A 354 -15.83 20.96 16.40
C PHE A 354 -16.30 22.43 16.43
N ALA A 355 -16.68 23.00 15.29
CA ALA A 355 -17.21 24.36 15.20
C ALA A 355 -18.48 24.54 16.02
N LEU A 356 -19.42 23.58 15.94
CA LEU A 356 -20.67 23.60 16.73
C LEU A 356 -20.38 23.50 18.24
N ALA A 357 -19.45 22.64 18.65
CA ALA A 357 -19.03 22.52 20.04
C ALA A 357 -18.40 23.82 20.56
N ALA A 358 -17.53 24.46 19.79
CA ALA A 358 -16.93 25.73 20.14
C ALA A 358 -17.94 26.87 20.27
N LEU A 359 -18.93 26.93 19.36
CA LEU A 359 -20.01 27.89 19.42
C LEU A 359 -20.88 27.68 20.68
N SER A 360 -21.24 26.44 20.98
CA SER A 360 -22.05 26.11 22.17
C SER A 360 -21.34 26.45 23.48
N ALA A 361 -20.02 26.21 23.56
CA ALA A 361 -19.19 26.61 24.69
C ALA A 361 -19.17 28.14 24.90
N ARG A 362 -19.04 28.91 23.80
CA ARG A 362 -19.06 30.39 23.86
C ARG A 362 -20.41 30.95 24.32
N VAL A 363 -21.53 30.32 23.91
CA VAL A 363 -22.86 30.74 24.36
C VAL A 363 -23.02 30.49 25.86
N ARG A 364 -22.59 29.32 26.36
CA ARG A 364 -22.66 28.98 27.79
C ARG A 364 -21.76 29.88 28.67
N SER A 365 -20.61 30.35 28.17
CA SER A 365 -19.72 31.22 28.91
C SER A 365 -20.19 32.69 28.96
N ARG A 366 -21.25 33.03 28.19
CA ARG A 366 -21.84 34.39 28.17
C ARG A 366 -23.19 34.47 28.90
N ALA A 367 -23.76 33.32 29.21
CA ALA A 367 -24.96 33.17 30.05
C ALA A 367 -24.57 32.94 31.52
#